data_51780ff280b2244cf32ae1535f7d67e9
#
_entry.id   51780ff280b2244cf32ae1535f7d67e9
#
_cell.length_a   1.000
_cell.length_b   1.000
_cell.length_c   1.000
_cell.angle_alpha   90.00
_cell.angle_beta   90.00
_cell.angle_gamma   90.00
#
_symmetry.space_group_name_H-M   'P 1'
#
loop_
_entity.id
_entity.type
_entity.pdbx_description
1 polymer ?
#
loop_
_entity_poly.entity_id
_entity_poly.type
_entity_poly.pdbx_seq_one_letter_code
_entity_poly.pdbx_strand_id
1 'polypeptide(L)'
;MPDAPLLEADDVSFAYGAEPVVIGVDLAIRAGEFVALVGPNGSGKSTLLRLLLGLLRPDAGTVRCFGTDPRAVPDRGRIGYVPQRHTLEPDLPATVGEVVGTGRLARRGWWRRPRAEDRTAVAHALESVALAGLARRPVRALSGGQQQRALIAKAFASEPELLVLDEPTAGVDVESQRLFRDSLVHLVREHGAAVLLVSHELGAVADDLDRVVVMKRTILFDGPPAELAARGVSLGIHRDDLPRWLEEELT
;
A
#
# COMPACT_ATOMS: atom_id res chain seq x y z
N MET A 1 9.31 7.69 22.44
CA MET A 1 9.20 6.23 22.32
C MET A 1 9.37 5.91 20.82
N PRO A 2 10.56 5.53 20.40
CA PRO A 2 10.85 5.38 18.96
C PRO A 2 10.42 4.04 18.35
N ASP A 3 9.64 3.21 19.03
CA ASP A 3 9.43 1.82 18.60
C ASP A 3 7.96 1.35 18.57
N ALA A 4 7.00 2.25 18.72
CA ALA A 4 5.60 1.87 18.64
C ALA A 4 5.19 1.66 17.17
N PRO A 5 4.50 0.55 16.83
CA PRO A 5 4.06 0.30 15.46
C PRO A 5 3.05 1.36 15.01
N LEU A 6 3.15 1.75 13.74
CA LEU A 6 2.15 2.61 13.10
C LEU A 6 0.85 1.86 12.85
N LEU A 7 0.95 0.55 12.61
CA LEU A 7 -0.18 -0.34 12.35
C LEU A 7 0.05 -1.66 13.10
N GLU A 8 -0.95 -2.14 13.84
CA GLU A 8 -0.87 -3.32 14.66
C GLU A 8 -2.17 -4.13 14.58
N ALA A 9 -2.04 -5.41 14.38
CA ALA A 9 -3.08 -6.42 14.57
C ALA A 9 -2.61 -7.39 15.65
N ASP A 10 -3.47 -7.70 16.60
CA ASP A 10 -3.22 -8.59 17.74
C ASP A 10 -4.35 -9.63 17.79
N ASP A 11 -4.02 -10.90 17.49
CA ASP A 11 -4.90 -12.06 17.40
C ASP A 11 -6.19 -11.80 16.56
N VAL A 12 -6.03 -11.13 15.43
CA VAL A 12 -7.15 -10.66 14.61
C VAL A 12 -7.78 -11.81 13.83
N SER A 13 -9.10 -11.99 14.03
CA SER A 13 -9.91 -12.95 13.27
C SER A 13 -11.15 -12.29 12.66
N PHE A 14 -11.55 -12.78 11.47
CA PHE A 14 -12.72 -12.28 10.74
C PHE A 14 -13.30 -13.33 9.79
N ALA A 15 -14.64 -13.39 9.71
CA ALA A 15 -15.37 -14.25 8.79
C ALA A 15 -16.42 -13.47 8.00
N TYR A 16 -16.68 -13.87 6.77
CA TYR A 16 -17.87 -13.48 6.03
C TYR A 16 -18.97 -14.52 6.26
N GLY A 17 -19.92 -14.20 7.14
CA GLY A 17 -20.93 -15.18 7.59
C GLY A 17 -20.27 -16.33 8.32
N ALA A 18 -20.39 -17.58 7.82
CA ALA A 18 -19.78 -18.76 8.43
C ALA A 18 -18.38 -19.10 7.87
N GLU A 19 -17.88 -18.34 6.88
CA GLU A 19 -16.60 -18.63 6.24
C GLU A 19 -15.46 -17.81 6.86
N PRO A 20 -14.51 -18.43 7.61
CA PRO A 20 -13.35 -17.75 8.17
C PRO A 20 -12.39 -17.32 7.05
N VAL A 21 -11.98 -16.05 7.04
CA VAL A 21 -11.08 -15.48 6.02
C VAL A 21 -9.76 -15.00 6.62
N VAL A 22 -9.80 -14.50 7.85
CA VAL A 22 -8.63 -14.10 8.64
C VAL A 22 -8.72 -14.82 9.97
N ILE A 23 -7.64 -15.49 10.41
CA ILE A 23 -7.65 -16.36 11.59
C ILE A 23 -6.40 -16.10 12.42
N GLY A 24 -6.54 -15.52 13.62
CA GLY A 24 -5.47 -15.34 14.58
C GLY A 24 -4.24 -14.65 14.01
N VAL A 25 -4.43 -13.49 13.38
CA VAL A 25 -3.36 -12.77 12.70
C VAL A 25 -2.74 -11.75 13.64
N ASP A 26 -1.42 -11.91 13.85
CA ASP A 26 -0.54 -10.94 14.49
C ASP A 26 0.33 -10.26 13.43
N LEU A 27 0.28 -8.92 13.36
CA LEU A 27 1.06 -8.14 12.40
C LEU A 27 1.36 -6.75 12.97
N ALA A 28 2.60 -6.32 12.88
CA ALA A 28 3.00 -4.96 13.26
C ALA A 28 3.82 -4.33 12.12
N ILE A 29 3.50 -3.08 11.76
CA ILE A 29 4.24 -2.27 10.78
C ILE A 29 4.81 -1.05 11.50
N ARG A 30 6.12 -0.84 11.38
CA ARG A 30 6.82 0.27 12.03
C ARG A 30 7.17 1.38 11.03
N ALA A 31 7.48 2.56 11.56
CA ALA A 31 7.94 3.68 10.74
C ALA A 31 9.22 3.30 9.96
N GLY A 32 9.29 3.70 8.70
CA GLY A 32 10.42 3.42 7.83
C GLY A 32 10.54 1.98 7.34
N GLU A 33 9.57 1.08 7.67
CA GLU A 33 9.57 -0.28 7.13
C GLU A 33 8.91 -0.36 5.74
N PHE A 34 9.54 -1.09 4.83
CA PHE A 34 8.94 -1.51 3.58
C PHE A 34 8.56 -2.98 3.65
N VAL A 35 7.27 -3.24 3.86
CA VAL A 35 6.73 -4.60 4.08
C VAL A 35 5.87 -5.03 2.91
N ALA A 36 6.11 -6.22 2.39
CA ALA A 36 5.24 -6.86 1.40
C ALA A 36 4.35 -7.92 2.07
N LEU A 37 3.04 -7.86 1.79
CA LEU A 37 2.07 -8.89 2.17
C LEU A 37 1.71 -9.70 0.93
N VAL A 38 2.11 -10.97 0.90
CA VAL A 38 1.96 -11.88 -0.23
C VAL A 38 1.12 -13.10 0.13
N GLY A 39 0.64 -13.81 -0.87
CA GLY A 39 -0.14 -15.04 -0.72
C GLY A 39 -1.11 -15.24 -1.87
N PRO A 40 -1.68 -16.44 -2.03
CA PRO A 40 -2.57 -16.77 -3.13
C PRO A 40 -3.84 -15.92 -3.14
N ASN A 41 -4.53 -15.90 -4.27
CA ASN A 41 -5.84 -15.28 -4.37
C ASN A 41 -6.83 -15.95 -3.39
N GLY A 42 -7.63 -15.13 -2.69
CA GLY A 42 -8.53 -15.62 -1.65
C GLY A 42 -7.87 -15.94 -0.29
N SER A 43 -6.58 -15.65 -0.12
CA SER A 43 -5.87 -15.88 1.15
C SER A 43 -6.25 -14.93 2.29
N GLY A 44 -7.06 -13.90 2.04
CA GLY A 44 -7.53 -12.94 3.04
C GLY A 44 -6.78 -11.60 3.07
N LYS A 45 -5.78 -11.36 2.22
CA LYS A 45 -4.95 -10.13 2.21
C LYS A 45 -5.77 -8.84 2.15
N SER A 46 -6.65 -8.70 1.17
CA SER A 46 -7.49 -7.50 1.04
C SER A 46 -8.50 -7.37 2.19
N THR A 47 -8.93 -8.49 2.79
CA THR A 47 -9.75 -8.48 3.99
C THR A 47 -8.95 -7.98 5.19
N LEU A 48 -7.73 -8.48 5.37
CA LEU A 48 -6.82 -8.00 6.41
C LEU A 48 -6.55 -6.50 6.24
N LEU A 49 -6.25 -6.02 5.03
CA LEU A 49 -6.08 -4.58 4.79
C LEU A 49 -7.31 -3.76 5.20
N ARG A 50 -8.51 -4.24 4.89
CA ARG A 50 -9.74 -3.54 5.28
C ARG A 50 -9.94 -3.50 6.79
N LEU A 51 -9.56 -4.55 7.50
CA LEU A 51 -9.54 -4.58 8.97
C LEU A 51 -8.53 -3.59 9.53
N LEU A 52 -7.30 -3.62 9.02
CA LEU A 52 -6.20 -2.73 9.42
C LEU A 52 -6.53 -1.25 9.20
N LEU A 53 -7.24 -0.92 8.13
CA LEU A 53 -7.69 0.46 7.83
C LEU A 53 -9.00 0.85 8.51
N GLY A 54 -9.62 -0.07 9.30
CA GLY A 54 -10.89 0.16 9.97
C GLY A 54 -12.12 0.22 9.06
N LEU A 55 -12.01 -0.31 7.83
CA LEU A 55 -13.12 -0.45 6.88
C LEU A 55 -14.01 -1.67 7.22
N LEU A 56 -13.46 -2.63 7.95
CA LEU A 56 -14.16 -3.75 8.58
C LEU A 56 -13.86 -3.77 10.07
N ARG A 57 -14.67 -4.47 10.85
CA ARG A 57 -14.44 -4.74 12.26
C ARG A 57 -14.00 -6.20 12.41
N PRO A 58 -12.95 -6.51 13.18
CA PRO A 58 -12.63 -7.89 13.49
C PRO A 58 -13.72 -8.52 14.35
N ASP A 59 -13.92 -9.84 14.20
CA ASP A 59 -14.81 -10.63 15.06
C ASP A 59 -14.12 -10.97 16.39
N ALA A 60 -12.77 -11.11 16.35
CA ALA A 60 -11.92 -11.29 17.54
C ALA A 60 -10.58 -10.56 17.33
N GLY A 61 -9.88 -10.31 18.44
CA GLY A 61 -8.62 -9.58 18.44
C GLY A 61 -8.79 -8.07 18.38
N THR A 62 -7.68 -7.37 18.24
CA THR A 62 -7.67 -5.89 18.17
C THR A 62 -6.81 -5.38 17.03
N VAL A 63 -7.23 -4.24 16.44
CA VAL A 63 -6.42 -3.50 15.47
C VAL A 63 -6.18 -2.11 16.00
N ARG A 64 -4.93 -1.63 15.89
CA ARG A 64 -4.53 -0.27 16.22
C ARG A 64 -3.80 0.38 15.05
N CYS A 65 -4.10 1.65 14.82
CA CYS A 65 -3.41 2.49 13.86
C CYS A 65 -2.96 3.76 14.59
N PHE A 66 -1.67 4.04 14.60
CA PHE A 66 -1.07 5.09 15.43
C PHE A 66 -1.47 4.98 16.91
N GLY A 67 -1.52 3.74 17.43
CA GLY A 67 -1.89 3.44 18.81
C GLY A 67 -3.38 3.58 19.16
N THR A 68 -4.26 3.89 18.19
CA THR A 68 -5.70 4.08 18.38
C THR A 68 -6.52 3.13 17.50
N ASP A 69 -7.85 3.03 17.76
CA ASP A 69 -8.76 2.35 16.82
C ASP A 69 -8.60 3.00 15.43
N PRO A 70 -8.42 2.22 14.34
CA PRO A 70 -8.23 2.77 13.00
C PRO A 70 -9.35 3.70 12.55
N ARG A 71 -10.55 3.57 13.08
CA ARG A 71 -11.71 4.43 12.79
C ARG A 71 -11.65 5.75 13.53
N ALA A 72 -10.89 5.81 14.62
CA ALA A 72 -10.75 6.97 15.48
C ALA A 72 -9.47 7.77 15.21
N VAL A 73 -8.66 7.41 14.19
CA VAL A 73 -7.46 8.16 13.81
C VAL A 73 -7.84 9.61 13.47
N PRO A 74 -7.35 10.61 14.25
CA PRO A 74 -7.80 12.00 14.10
C PRO A 74 -7.37 12.62 12.76
N ASP A 75 -6.15 12.34 12.32
CA ASP A 75 -5.59 12.83 11.06
C ASP A 75 -5.47 11.70 10.05
N ARG A 76 -6.50 11.54 9.23
CA ARG A 76 -6.53 10.57 8.13
C ARG A 76 -5.53 10.89 7.02
N GLY A 77 -4.99 12.11 6.94
CA GLY A 77 -3.93 12.49 6.01
C GLY A 77 -2.60 11.79 6.28
N ARG A 78 -2.42 11.21 7.47
CA ARG A 78 -1.25 10.39 7.81
C ARG A 78 -1.25 9.03 7.12
N ILE A 79 -2.39 8.60 6.56
CA ILE A 79 -2.57 7.32 5.86
C ILE A 79 -2.82 7.59 4.39
N GLY A 80 -1.92 7.12 3.53
CA GLY A 80 -2.15 6.98 2.09
C GLY A 80 -2.70 5.59 1.80
N TYR A 81 -3.78 5.50 1.01
CA TYR A 81 -4.33 4.21 0.59
C TYR A 81 -4.61 4.20 -0.91
N VAL A 82 -4.06 3.21 -1.60
CA VAL A 82 -4.30 2.94 -3.02
C VAL A 82 -4.91 1.54 -3.13
N PRO A 83 -6.22 1.42 -3.37
CA PRO A 83 -6.89 0.12 -3.50
C PRO A 83 -6.68 -0.51 -4.88
N GLN A 84 -6.86 -1.83 -4.96
CA GLN A 84 -6.64 -2.69 -6.13
C GLN A 84 -7.38 -2.23 -7.40
N ARG A 85 -8.61 -1.76 -7.28
CA ARG A 85 -9.44 -1.30 -8.40
C ARG A 85 -9.75 0.17 -8.24
N HIS A 86 -8.94 1.01 -8.85
CA HIS A 86 -9.30 2.39 -9.13
C HIS A 86 -8.96 2.71 -10.59
N THR A 87 -9.98 2.65 -11.41
CA THR A 87 -10.00 3.45 -12.64
C THR A 87 -10.57 4.82 -12.27
N LEU A 88 -9.85 5.87 -12.65
CA LEU A 88 -10.45 7.21 -12.62
C LEU A 88 -11.66 7.18 -13.55
N GLU A 89 -12.79 7.68 -13.07
CA GLU A 89 -14.02 7.77 -13.85
C GLU A 89 -13.70 8.34 -15.23
N PRO A 90 -14.06 7.65 -16.34
CA PRO A 90 -13.67 8.07 -17.70
C PRO A 90 -14.15 9.48 -18.05
N ASP A 91 -15.26 9.90 -17.46
CA ASP A 91 -15.89 11.20 -17.70
C ASP A 91 -15.55 12.25 -16.64
N LEU A 92 -14.59 11.98 -15.74
CA LEU A 92 -14.20 12.94 -14.70
C LEU A 92 -13.60 14.21 -15.38
N PRO A 93 -14.27 15.37 -15.28
CA PRO A 93 -13.82 16.62 -15.90
C PRO A 93 -12.74 17.28 -15.00
N ALA A 94 -11.64 16.57 -14.77
CA ALA A 94 -10.56 17.02 -13.89
C ALA A 94 -9.20 16.80 -14.56
N THR A 95 -8.25 17.65 -14.21
CA THR A 95 -6.85 17.51 -14.58
C THR A 95 -6.13 16.59 -13.59
N VAL A 96 -4.96 16.07 -14.00
CA VAL A 96 -4.09 15.24 -13.15
C VAL A 96 -3.73 15.97 -11.85
N GLY A 97 -3.35 17.25 -11.93
CA GLY A 97 -3.02 18.05 -10.76
C GLY A 97 -4.19 18.25 -9.79
N GLU A 98 -5.42 18.40 -10.32
CA GLU A 98 -6.62 18.48 -9.48
C GLU A 98 -6.91 17.18 -8.77
N VAL A 99 -6.81 16.04 -9.46
CA VAL A 99 -6.99 14.71 -8.85
C VAL A 99 -5.94 14.48 -7.77
N VAL A 100 -4.66 14.72 -8.06
CA VAL A 100 -3.57 14.59 -7.06
C VAL A 100 -3.79 15.55 -5.89
N GLY A 101 -4.22 16.78 -6.16
CA GLY A 101 -4.55 17.77 -5.14
C GLY A 101 -5.66 17.35 -4.16
N THR A 102 -6.52 16.40 -4.55
CA THR A 102 -7.50 15.82 -3.61
C THR A 102 -6.86 15.05 -2.46
N GLY A 103 -5.62 14.56 -2.62
CA GLY A 103 -4.85 13.93 -1.56
C GLY A 103 -4.61 14.85 -0.35
N ARG A 104 -4.57 16.18 -0.57
CA ARG A 104 -4.40 17.17 0.50
C ARG A 104 -5.66 17.46 1.30
N LEU A 105 -6.84 16.97 0.86
CA LEU A 105 -8.13 17.32 1.47
C LEU A 105 -8.23 16.88 2.93
N ALA A 106 -7.66 15.74 3.30
CA ALA A 106 -7.65 15.25 4.67
C ALA A 106 -6.89 16.20 5.61
N ARG A 107 -5.79 16.80 5.15
CA ARG A 107 -4.97 17.73 5.94
C ARG A 107 -5.51 19.15 5.97
N ARG A 108 -5.96 19.69 4.83
CA ARG A 108 -6.42 21.09 4.74
C ARG A 108 -7.90 21.29 5.06
N GLY A 109 -8.71 20.22 4.98
CA GLY A 109 -10.17 20.32 4.94
C GLY A 109 -10.68 20.78 3.57
N TRP A 110 -11.86 20.32 3.18
CA TRP A 110 -12.39 20.51 1.82
C TRP A 110 -12.89 21.94 1.52
N TRP A 111 -13.23 22.71 2.54
CA TRP A 111 -13.69 24.10 2.40
C TRP A 111 -12.54 25.12 2.22
N ARG A 112 -11.30 24.75 2.52
CA ARG A 112 -10.18 25.68 2.45
C ARG A 112 -9.54 25.63 1.05
N ARG A 113 -9.17 26.83 0.54
CA ARG A 113 -8.42 26.92 -0.72
C ARG A 113 -7.01 26.36 -0.55
N PRO A 114 -6.44 25.73 -1.60
CA PRO A 114 -5.06 25.23 -1.58
C PRO A 114 -4.07 26.36 -1.25
N ARG A 115 -3.21 26.13 -0.27
CA ARG A 115 -2.11 27.02 0.11
C ARG A 115 -0.88 26.76 -0.76
N ALA A 116 0.20 27.53 -0.54
CA ALA A 116 1.48 27.31 -1.22
C ALA A 116 2.04 25.92 -0.90
N GLU A 117 2.00 25.51 0.37
CA GLU A 117 2.42 24.19 0.85
C GLU A 117 1.70 23.04 0.13
N ASP A 118 0.38 23.14 -0.08
CA ASP A 118 -0.40 22.13 -0.80
C ASP A 118 0.04 22.03 -2.28
N ARG A 119 0.33 23.16 -2.92
CA ARG A 119 0.80 23.18 -4.31
C ARG A 119 2.19 22.56 -4.42
N THR A 120 3.08 22.84 -3.46
CA THR A 120 4.42 22.23 -3.41
C THR A 120 4.33 20.74 -3.22
N ALA A 121 3.52 20.25 -2.27
CA ALA A 121 3.32 18.82 -2.05
C ALA A 121 2.74 18.10 -3.30
N VAL A 122 1.79 18.72 -3.98
CA VAL A 122 1.24 18.18 -5.25
C VAL A 122 2.30 18.15 -6.35
N ALA A 123 3.12 19.20 -6.50
CA ALA A 123 4.19 19.25 -7.49
C ALA A 123 5.22 18.15 -7.22
N HIS A 124 5.67 18.02 -5.98
CA HIS A 124 6.61 16.99 -5.55
C HIS A 124 6.04 15.57 -5.78
N ALA A 125 4.78 15.33 -5.42
CA ALA A 125 4.12 14.05 -5.66
C ALA A 125 4.02 13.70 -7.15
N LEU A 126 3.78 14.69 -8.02
CA LEU A 126 3.76 14.49 -9.48
C LEU A 126 5.16 14.23 -10.04
N GLU A 127 6.19 14.88 -9.52
CA GLU A 127 7.59 14.64 -9.88
C GLU A 127 8.02 13.23 -9.51
N SER A 128 7.70 12.78 -8.29
CA SER A 128 8.04 11.44 -7.78
C SER A 128 7.50 10.30 -8.64
N VAL A 129 6.40 10.51 -9.37
CA VAL A 129 5.81 9.50 -10.27
C VAL A 129 6.00 9.83 -11.76
N ALA A 130 6.88 10.75 -12.10
CA ALA A 130 7.15 11.22 -13.48
C ALA A 130 5.89 11.70 -14.24
N LEU A 131 5.01 12.46 -13.55
CA LEU A 131 3.80 13.05 -14.13
C LEU A 131 3.79 14.59 -14.10
N ALA A 132 4.87 15.26 -13.71
CA ALA A 132 4.94 16.72 -13.60
C ALA A 132 4.53 17.43 -14.90
N GLY A 133 5.01 16.96 -16.05
CA GLY A 133 4.66 17.49 -17.38
C GLY A 133 3.20 17.27 -17.78
N LEU A 134 2.46 16.41 -17.08
CA LEU A 134 1.07 16.07 -17.35
C LEU A 134 0.07 16.71 -16.36
N ALA A 135 0.53 17.54 -15.43
CA ALA A 135 -0.28 18.11 -14.36
C ALA A 135 -1.59 18.80 -14.86
N ARG A 136 -1.53 19.46 -16.01
CA ARG A 136 -2.68 20.15 -16.62
C ARG A 136 -3.49 19.29 -17.60
N ARG A 137 -3.05 18.06 -17.86
CA ARG A 137 -3.73 17.15 -18.79
C ARG A 137 -5.00 16.59 -18.15
N PRO A 138 -6.12 16.50 -18.88
CA PRO A 138 -7.32 15.81 -18.40
C PRO A 138 -7.01 14.34 -18.07
N VAL A 139 -7.48 13.82 -16.95
CA VAL A 139 -7.21 12.43 -16.50
C VAL A 139 -7.70 11.39 -17.50
N ARG A 140 -8.78 11.66 -18.22
CA ARG A 140 -9.32 10.80 -19.28
C ARG A 140 -8.36 10.58 -20.48
N ALA A 141 -7.36 11.46 -20.64
CA ALA A 141 -6.37 11.38 -21.71
C ALA A 141 -5.10 10.63 -21.27
N LEU A 142 -5.08 10.05 -20.06
CA LEU A 142 -3.97 9.26 -19.53
C LEU A 142 -4.11 7.80 -19.98
N SER A 143 -2.95 7.13 -20.19
CA SER A 143 -2.90 5.67 -20.28
C SER A 143 -3.21 5.04 -18.92
N GLY A 144 -3.54 3.73 -18.89
CA GLY A 144 -3.81 3.01 -17.64
C GLY A 144 -2.68 3.14 -16.62
N GLY A 145 -1.41 2.96 -17.05
CA GLY A 145 -0.25 3.14 -16.17
C GLY A 145 -0.07 4.58 -15.68
N GLN A 146 -0.39 5.58 -16.52
CA GLN A 146 -0.38 6.99 -16.08
C GLN A 146 -1.50 7.28 -15.08
N GLN A 147 -2.69 6.69 -15.24
CA GLN A 147 -3.78 6.81 -14.27
C GLN A 147 -3.40 6.19 -12.94
N GLN A 148 -2.77 5.00 -12.95
CA GLN A 148 -2.28 4.35 -11.76
C GLN A 148 -1.25 5.21 -11.03
N ARG A 149 -0.26 5.77 -11.75
CA ARG A 149 0.71 6.70 -11.18
C ARG A 149 0.06 7.97 -10.61
N ALA A 150 -0.99 8.48 -11.23
CA ALA A 150 -1.73 9.62 -10.70
C ALA A 150 -2.44 9.31 -9.37
N LEU A 151 -2.96 8.08 -9.20
CA LEU A 151 -3.54 7.64 -7.92
C LEU A 151 -2.49 7.48 -6.83
N ILE A 152 -1.30 6.99 -7.19
CA ILE A 152 -0.16 6.92 -6.28
C ILE A 152 0.29 8.33 -5.87
N ALA A 153 0.45 9.24 -6.84
CA ALA A 153 0.76 10.64 -6.56
C ALA A 153 -0.28 11.30 -5.65
N LYS A 154 -1.57 10.98 -5.82
CA LYS A 154 -2.63 11.44 -4.91
C LYS A 154 -2.39 10.97 -3.47
N ALA A 155 -2.00 9.72 -3.28
CA ALA A 155 -1.67 9.20 -1.95
C ALA A 155 -0.40 9.88 -1.39
N PHE A 156 0.63 10.09 -2.22
CA PHE A 156 1.87 10.78 -1.84
C PHE A 156 1.65 12.25 -1.48
N ALA A 157 0.75 12.93 -2.18
CA ALA A 157 0.44 14.34 -1.92
C ALA A 157 -0.07 14.57 -0.48
N SER A 158 -0.61 13.56 0.20
CA SER A 158 -0.94 13.66 1.62
C SER A 158 0.29 13.65 2.54
N GLU A 159 1.51 13.37 2.02
CA GLU A 159 2.74 13.15 2.80
C GLU A 159 2.48 12.14 3.93
N PRO A 160 2.08 10.90 3.58
CA PRO A 160 1.64 9.94 4.57
C PRO A 160 2.82 9.41 5.39
N GLU A 161 2.56 9.09 6.66
CA GLU A 161 3.48 8.32 7.50
C GLU A 161 3.32 6.81 7.29
N LEU A 162 2.14 6.39 6.81
CA LEU A 162 1.82 5.01 6.43
C LEU A 162 1.18 5.00 5.05
N LEU A 163 1.79 4.31 4.10
CA LEU A 163 1.24 4.07 2.78
C LEU A 163 0.83 2.61 2.62
N VAL A 164 -0.42 2.37 2.29
CA VAL A 164 -0.98 1.03 2.06
C VAL A 164 -1.40 0.91 0.60
N LEU A 165 -0.89 -0.11 -0.07
CA LEU A 165 -1.08 -0.33 -1.51
C LEU A 165 -1.62 -1.75 -1.74
N ASP A 166 -2.77 -1.87 -2.39
CA ASP A 166 -3.41 -3.14 -2.70
C ASP A 166 -3.30 -3.41 -4.20
N GLU A 167 -2.36 -4.29 -4.61
CA GLU A 167 -2.04 -4.67 -5.99
C GLU A 167 -1.87 -3.49 -6.97
N PRO A 168 -1.01 -2.51 -6.65
CA PRO A 168 -0.93 -1.24 -7.38
C PRO A 168 -0.32 -1.36 -8.78
N THR A 169 0.36 -2.46 -9.12
CA THR A 169 1.08 -2.65 -10.39
C THR A 169 0.43 -3.65 -11.33
N ALA A 170 -0.75 -4.18 -10.98
CA ALA A 170 -1.45 -5.15 -11.82
C ALA A 170 -1.75 -4.58 -13.22
N GLY A 171 -1.18 -5.19 -14.26
CA GLY A 171 -1.37 -4.76 -15.66
C GLY A 171 -0.59 -3.50 -16.07
N VAL A 172 0.44 -3.11 -15.33
CA VAL A 172 1.30 -1.95 -15.62
C VAL A 172 2.59 -2.41 -16.32
N ASP A 173 3.05 -1.64 -17.32
CA ASP A 173 4.30 -1.94 -18.05
C ASP A 173 5.56 -1.83 -17.18
N VAL A 174 6.64 -2.49 -17.59
CA VAL A 174 7.91 -2.61 -16.83
C VAL A 174 8.53 -1.24 -16.50
N GLU A 175 8.47 -0.26 -17.42
CA GLU A 175 9.02 1.07 -17.18
C GLU A 175 8.23 1.79 -16.09
N SER A 176 6.91 1.72 -16.15
CA SER A 176 6.03 2.26 -15.12
C SER A 176 6.21 1.57 -13.76
N GLN A 177 6.50 0.25 -13.73
CA GLN A 177 6.81 -0.49 -12.50
C GLN A 177 8.12 0.01 -11.86
N ARG A 178 9.16 0.30 -12.67
CA ARG A 178 10.41 0.88 -12.15
C ARG A 178 10.20 2.25 -11.54
N LEU A 179 9.51 3.14 -12.24
CA LEU A 179 9.18 4.47 -11.71
C LEU A 179 8.35 4.41 -10.42
N PHE A 180 7.45 3.44 -10.34
CA PHE A 180 6.67 3.16 -9.13
C PHE A 180 7.58 2.72 -7.98
N ARG A 181 8.46 1.74 -8.20
CA ARG A 181 9.46 1.29 -7.23
C ARG A 181 10.28 2.46 -6.69
N ASP A 182 10.88 3.25 -7.60
CA ASP A 182 11.75 4.36 -7.22
C ASP A 182 10.99 5.39 -6.36
N SER A 183 9.71 5.60 -6.65
CA SER A 183 8.83 6.46 -5.86
C SER A 183 8.58 5.92 -4.45
N LEU A 184 8.38 4.60 -4.30
CA LEU A 184 8.19 3.97 -2.98
C LEU A 184 9.48 4.01 -2.16
N VAL A 185 10.61 3.66 -2.78
CA VAL A 185 11.92 3.69 -2.13
C VAL A 185 12.24 5.11 -1.64
N HIS A 186 12.00 6.11 -2.48
CA HIS A 186 12.15 7.52 -2.10
C HIS A 186 11.29 7.88 -0.88
N LEU A 187 10.00 7.48 -0.88
CA LEU A 187 9.09 7.76 0.23
C LEU A 187 9.59 7.13 1.56
N VAL A 188 10.06 5.89 1.52
CA VAL A 188 10.59 5.20 2.70
C VAL A 188 11.90 5.83 3.15
N ARG A 189 12.87 6.00 2.25
CA ARG A 189 14.25 6.42 2.58
C ARG A 189 14.35 7.89 2.96
N GLU A 190 13.66 8.77 2.24
CA GLU A 190 13.77 10.22 2.42
C GLU A 190 12.73 10.77 3.41
N HIS A 191 11.55 10.17 3.49
CA HIS A 191 10.46 10.64 4.36
C HIS A 191 10.20 9.76 5.58
N GLY A 192 10.88 8.61 5.70
CA GLY A 192 10.71 7.69 6.83
C GLY A 192 9.30 7.09 6.92
N ALA A 193 8.53 7.12 5.84
CA ALA A 193 7.20 6.55 5.81
C ALA A 193 7.27 5.02 5.84
N ALA A 194 6.29 4.38 6.48
CA ALA A 194 6.09 2.94 6.34
C ALA A 194 5.31 2.63 5.06
N VAL A 195 5.65 1.55 4.38
CA VAL A 195 4.92 1.04 3.21
C VAL A 195 4.48 -0.39 3.46
N LEU A 196 3.17 -0.64 3.35
CA LEU A 196 2.59 -1.97 3.29
C LEU A 196 2.07 -2.23 1.86
N LEU A 197 2.79 -3.05 1.12
CA LEU A 197 2.48 -3.41 -0.25
C LEU A 197 1.86 -4.79 -0.31
N VAL A 198 0.62 -4.89 -0.76
CA VAL A 198 0.03 -6.17 -1.16
C VAL A 198 0.26 -6.38 -2.64
N SER A 199 0.97 -7.43 -2.98
CA SER A 199 1.21 -7.79 -4.38
C SER A 199 1.50 -9.28 -4.50
N HIS A 200 1.17 -9.85 -5.66
CA HIS A 200 1.63 -11.15 -6.09
C HIS A 200 2.85 -11.06 -7.02
N GLU A 201 3.21 -9.84 -7.46
CA GLU A 201 4.36 -9.55 -8.31
C GLU A 201 5.29 -8.57 -7.57
N LEU A 202 6.33 -9.07 -6.93
CA LEU A 202 7.28 -8.26 -6.16
C LEU A 202 8.61 -7.99 -6.90
N GLY A 203 8.85 -8.64 -8.06
CA GLY A 203 10.15 -8.61 -8.73
C GLY A 203 10.79 -7.23 -8.90
N ALA A 204 9.98 -6.19 -9.07
CA ALA A 204 10.49 -4.83 -9.19
C ALA A 204 10.97 -4.22 -7.85
N VAL A 205 10.47 -4.69 -6.71
CA VAL A 205 10.71 -4.10 -5.36
C VAL A 205 11.40 -5.06 -4.40
N ALA A 206 11.68 -6.30 -4.81
CA ALA A 206 12.16 -7.37 -3.93
C ALA A 206 13.42 -6.98 -3.14
N ASP A 207 14.39 -6.34 -3.80
CA ASP A 207 15.67 -5.93 -3.21
C ASP A 207 15.53 -4.78 -2.20
N ASP A 208 14.40 -4.08 -2.20
CA ASP A 208 14.18 -2.91 -1.33
C ASP A 208 13.29 -3.24 -0.14
N LEU A 209 12.75 -4.47 -0.06
CA LEU A 209 11.89 -4.90 1.02
C LEU A 209 12.69 -5.18 2.30
N ASP A 210 12.24 -4.62 3.41
CA ASP A 210 12.77 -4.98 4.72
C ASP A 210 12.18 -6.30 5.23
N ARG A 211 10.89 -6.57 4.90
CA ARG A 211 10.13 -7.73 5.37
C ARG A 211 9.12 -8.24 4.34
N VAL A 212 8.95 -9.56 4.32
CA VAL A 212 7.87 -10.25 3.59
C VAL A 212 7.00 -11.00 4.57
N VAL A 213 5.69 -10.79 4.46
CA VAL A 213 4.66 -11.50 5.22
C VAL A 213 3.89 -12.39 4.26
N VAL A 214 3.93 -13.72 4.48
CA VAL A 214 3.19 -14.68 3.67
C VAL A 214 1.91 -15.07 4.39
N MET A 215 0.76 -14.89 3.72
CA MET A 215 -0.55 -15.11 4.31
C MET A 215 -1.38 -16.12 3.52
N LYS A 216 -1.97 -17.09 4.26
CA LYS A 216 -3.02 -18.00 3.79
C LYS A 216 -4.05 -18.20 4.92
N ARG A 217 -4.98 -17.23 5.05
CA ARG A 217 -5.92 -17.03 6.18
C ARG A 217 -5.24 -16.69 7.52
N THR A 218 -4.08 -17.24 7.79
CA THR A 218 -3.17 -16.93 8.91
C THR A 218 -1.83 -16.49 8.33
N ILE A 219 -0.95 -15.92 9.15
CA ILE A 219 0.42 -15.63 8.74
C ILE A 219 1.23 -16.93 8.82
N LEU A 220 1.82 -17.32 7.69
CA LEU A 220 2.67 -18.50 7.56
C LEU A 220 4.15 -18.14 7.74
N PHE A 221 4.53 -16.92 7.36
CA PHE A 221 5.88 -16.40 7.48
C PHE A 221 5.84 -14.88 7.67
N ASP A 222 6.74 -14.37 8.48
CA ASP A 222 7.00 -12.97 8.70
C ASP A 222 8.50 -12.78 8.97
N GLY A 223 9.23 -12.17 8.05
CA GLY A 223 10.67 -12.01 8.15
C GLY A 223 11.34 -11.43 6.90
N PRO A 224 12.68 -11.32 6.91
CA PRO A 224 13.44 -10.82 5.77
C PRO A 224 13.24 -11.69 4.52
N PRO A 225 13.27 -11.10 3.29
CA PRO A 225 13.14 -11.86 2.04
C PRO A 225 14.11 -13.04 1.91
N ALA A 226 15.36 -12.86 2.32
CA ALA A 226 16.40 -13.89 2.26
C ALA A 226 16.06 -15.14 3.12
N GLU A 227 15.38 -14.97 4.26
CA GLU A 227 14.93 -16.10 5.07
C GLU A 227 13.76 -16.84 4.41
N LEU A 228 12.89 -16.14 3.69
CA LEU A 228 11.79 -16.77 2.96
C LEU A 228 12.34 -17.70 1.87
N ALA A 229 13.34 -17.25 1.09
CA ALA A 229 14.01 -18.06 0.09
C ALA A 229 14.59 -19.35 0.69
N ALA A 230 15.23 -19.27 1.88
CA ALA A 230 15.80 -20.43 2.57
C ALA A 230 14.75 -21.40 3.15
N ARG A 231 13.55 -20.92 3.50
CA ARG A 231 12.47 -21.69 4.15
C ARG A 231 11.34 -22.11 3.21
N GLY A 232 11.28 -21.58 2.00
CA GLY A 232 10.12 -21.70 1.10
C GLY A 232 9.62 -23.14 0.86
N VAL A 233 10.53 -24.11 0.82
CA VAL A 233 10.20 -25.53 0.67
C VAL A 233 9.52 -26.12 1.92
N SER A 234 9.76 -25.58 3.12
CA SER A 234 9.25 -26.13 4.38
C SER A 234 7.87 -25.59 4.81
N LEU A 235 7.41 -24.50 4.18
CA LEU A 235 6.15 -23.83 4.55
C LEU A 235 4.90 -24.46 3.94
N GLY A 236 5.03 -25.55 3.15
CA GLY A 236 3.91 -26.19 2.46
C GLY A 236 3.18 -25.25 1.46
N ILE A 237 3.87 -24.21 1.04
CA ILE A 237 3.38 -23.28 0.02
C ILE A 237 3.72 -23.92 -1.33
N HIS A 238 2.70 -24.20 -2.16
CA HIS A 238 2.95 -24.68 -3.52
C HIS A 238 3.77 -23.63 -4.27
N ARG A 239 4.70 -24.09 -5.15
CA ARG A 239 5.52 -23.19 -5.97
C ARG A 239 4.68 -22.19 -6.76
N ASP A 240 3.52 -22.60 -7.25
CA ASP A 240 2.57 -21.76 -7.99
C ASP A 240 1.93 -20.65 -7.12
N ASP A 241 2.00 -20.76 -5.80
CA ASP A 241 1.49 -19.79 -4.82
C ASP A 241 2.57 -18.78 -4.37
N LEU A 242 3.84 -19.02 -4.75
CA LEU A 242 4.97 -18.15 -4.46
C LEU A 242 5.09 -17.06 -5.53
N PRO A 243 5.53 -15.86 -5.18
CA PRO A 243 5.91 -14.85 -6.17
C PRO A 243 7.02 -15.38 -7.08
N ARG A 244 6.95 -15.14 -8.39
CA ARG A 244 7.90 -15.66 -9.39
C ARG A 244 9.37 -15.34 -9.09
N TRP A 245 9.65 -14.21 -8.45
CA TRP A 245 11.00 -13.84 -8.05
C TRP A 245 11.61 -14.79 -7.02
N LEU A 246 10.78 -15.44 -6.19
CA LEU A 246 11.22 -16.45 -5.22
C LEU A 246 11.53 -17.79 -5.90
N GLU A 247 10.88 -18.10 -7.04
CA GLU A 247 11.17 -19.29 -7.83
C GLU A 247 12.54 -19.18 -8.50
N GLU A 248 12.95 -17.98 -8.92
CA GLU A 248 14.24 -17.72 -9.56
C GLU A 248 15.42 -17.85 -8.59
N GLU A 249 15.24 -17.51 -7.30
CA GLU A 249 16.27 -17.67 -6.26
C GLU A 249 16.34 -19.11 -5.69
N LEU A 250 15.31 -19.92 -5.87
CA LEU A 250 15.25 -21.31 -5.41
C LEU A 250 15.76 -22.33 -6.47
N THR A 251 16.16 -21.88 -7.67
CA THR A 251 16.75 -22.66 -8.74
C THR A 251 18.23 -22.43 -8.87
#